data_836b1f2d1f5d359614ff174027d28580
#
_entry.id   836b1f2d1f5d359614ff174027d28580
#
_cell.length_a   1.000
_cell.length_b   1.000
_cell.length_c   1.000
_cell.angle_alpha   90.00
_cell.angle_beta   90.00
_cell.angle_gamma   90.00
#
_symmetry.space_group_name_H-M   'P 1'
#
loop_
_entity.id
_entity.type
_entity.pdbx_description
1 polymer ?
#
loop_
_entity_poly.entity_id
_entity_poly.type
_entity_poly.pdbx_seq_one_letter_code
_entity_poly.pdbx_strand_id
1 'polypeptide(L)'
;MGATLDRESILGEAPRRLDGVPDWFNASREAGWELFEQLPMPSRKDEEWRFASLGHLDFEGVQLPSPHSMGSHRGASGLEKRSARIGFVNDGLNEQESNLPEEVICLPLREALEKHPDLVQQYFMKSGCQLGSAKFAALHQAHVSSGMFIYVPDGVVVEDPIEIFHWLSGDHIITFPHSLVVTGKDAQVTVVDYFQSDTGAVSYTHLT
;
A
#
# COMPACT_ATOMS: atom_id res chain seq x y z
N MET A 1 4.03 -29.70 -9.22
CA MET A 1 5.37 -29.11 -9.29
C MET A 1 5.32 -27.90 -8.40
N GLY A 2 6.01 -27.89 -7.25
CA GLY A 2 6.10 -26.73 -6.39
C GLY A 2 6.97 -25.70 -7.10
N ALA A 3 6.50 -24.44 -7.17
CA ALA A 3 7.32 -23.34 -7.62
C ALA A 3 8.53 -23.26 -6.69
N THR A 4 9.72 -23.50 -7.21
CA THR A 4 10.98 -23.22 -6.53
C THR A 4 11.06 -21.71 -6.47
N LEU A 5 10.98 -21.13 -5.27
CA LEU A 5 11.20 -19.70 -5.07
C LEU A 5 12.65 -19.40 -5.49
N ASP A 6 12.79 -18.77 -6.64
CA ASP A 6 14.12 -18.37 -7.12
C ASP A 6 14.62 -17.23 -6.24
N ARG A 7 15.88 -17.29 -5.78
CA ARG A 7 16.45 -16.35 -4.80
C ARG A 7 16.59 -14.91 -5.31
N GLU A 8 16.31 -14.66 -6.58
CA GLU A 8 16.35 -13.33 -7.19
C GLU A 8 14.99 -12.63 -7.29
N SER A 9 13.92 -13.24 -6.78
CA SER A 9 12.59 -12.68 -6.73
C SER A 9 12.35 -11.95 -5.40
N ILE A 10 11.47 -10.94 -5.41
CA ILE A 10 10.99 -10.24 -4.20
C ILE A 10 10.51 -11.19 -3.09
N LEU A 11 10.07 -12.39 -3.45
CA LEU A 11 9.65 -13.43 -2.51
C LEU A 11 10.84 -14.09 -1.78
N GLY A 12 12.07 -13.87 -2.21
CA GLY A 12 13.30 -14.39 -1.61
C GLY A 12 14.15 -13.33 -0.90
N GLU A 13 13.75 -12.06 -0.93
CA GLU A 13 14.52 -10.96 -0.34
C GLU A 13 13.85 -10.39 0.91
N ALA A 14 14.57 -10.41 2.04
CA ALA A 14 14.15 -9.73 3.25
C ALA A 14 14.06 -8.21 3.03
N PRO A 15 13.10 -7.51 3.67
CA PRO A 15 12.94 -6.08 3.51
C PRO A 15 14.16 -5.32 4.04
N ARG A 16 14.68 -4.40 3.24
CA ARG A 16 15.72 -3.48 3.70
C ARG A 16 15.13 -2.50 4.71
N ARG A 17 15.88 -2.17 5.75
CA ARG A 17 15.48 -1.11 6.68
C ARG A 17 15.31 0.20 5.93
N LEU A 18 14.28 0.94 6.29
CA LEU A 18 14.02 2.27 5.74
C LEU A 18 14.63 3.33 6.67
N ASP A 19 15.31 4.29 6.07
CA ASP A 19 15.81 5.46 6.78
C ASP A 19 14.70 6.49 7.00
N GLY A 20 14.81 7.27 8.08
CA GLY A 20 13.89 8.35 8.39
C GLY A 20 12.50 7.90 8.86
N VAL A 21 12.34 6.64 9.26
CA VAL A 21 11.11 6.12 9.86
C VAL A 21 11.38 5.62 11.30
N PRO A 22 10.36 5.57 12.17
CA PRO A 22 10.52 5.06 13.52
C PRO A 22 10.97 3.60 13.55
N ASP A 23 11.74 3.21 14.58
CA ASP A 23 12.23 1.83 14.73
C ASP A 23 11.12 0.79 14.81
N TRP A 24 9.99 1.12 15.44
CA TRP A 24 8.83 0.22 15.52
C TRP A 24 8.26 -0.13 14.13
N PHE A 25 8.35 0.81 13.16
CA PHE A 25 7.87 0.57 11.81
C PHE A 25 8.77 -0.44 11.08
N ASN A 26 10.10 -0.28 11.19
CA ASN A 26 11.03 -1.27 10.66
C ASN A 26 10.89 -2.63 11.36
N ALA A 27 10.71 -2.66 12.68
CA ALA A 27 10.47 -3.89 13.42
C ALA A 27 9.17 -4.60 12.98
N SER A 28 8.11 -3.83 12.67
CA SER A 28 6.86 -4.38 12.11
C SER A 28 7.09 -5.03 10.75
N ARG A 29 7.91 -4.41 9.90
CA ARG A 29 8.25 -4.97 8.58
C ARG A 29 9.08 -6.25 8.69
N GLU A 30 10.05 -6.27 9.59
CA GLU A 30 10.86 -7.46 9.90
C GLU A 30 9.98 -8.61 10.41
N ALA A 31 9.04 -8.33 11.32
CA ALA A 31 8.07 -9.32 11.79
C ALA A 31 7.13 -9.82 10.67
N GLY A 32 6.73 -8.95 9.75
CA GLY A 32 5.99 -9.32 8.55
C GLY A 32 6.76 -10.32 7.69
N TRP A 33 8.05 -10.10 7.50
CA TRP A 33 8.91 -11.01 6.75
C TRP A 33 9.05 -12.38 7.42
N GLU A 34 9.31 -12.42 8.73
CA GLU A 34 9.38 -13.66 9.49
C GLU A 34 8.08 -14.47 9.37
N LEU A 35 6.94 -13.79 9.44
CA LEU A 35 5.63 -14.43 9.27
C LEU A 35 5.43 -14.92 7.83
N PHE A 36 5.87 -14.14 6.83
CA PHE A 36 5.81 -14.56 5.43
C PHE A 36 6.62 -15.83 5.20
N GLU A 37 7.81 -15.96 5.74
CA GLU A 37 8.62 -17.18 5.59
C GLU A 37 7.95 -18.43 6.20
N GLN A 38 7.25 -18.27 7.32
CA GLN A 38 6.59 -19.37 8.04
C GLN A 38 5.29 -19.84 7.39
N LEU A 39 4.55 -18.94 6.75
CA LEU A 39 3.24 -19.25 6.19
C LEU A 39 3.36 -19.98 4.83
N PRO A 40 2.49 -20.97 4.56
CA PRO A 40 2.44 -21.63 3.26
C PRO A 40 1.83 -20.68 2.20
N MET A 41 2.20 -20.88 0.94
CA MET A 41 1.50 -20.25 -0.18
C MET A 41 0.06 -20.74 -0.23
N PRO A 42 -0.91 -19.84 -0.50
CA PRO A 42 -2.29 -20.25 -0.65
C PRO A 42 -2.47 -21.22 -1.84
N SER A 43 -3.42 -22.12 -1.70
CA SER A 43 -3.67 -23.17 -2.68
C SER A 43 -5.17 -23.36 -2.90
N ARG A 44 -5.54 -24.07 -3.96
CA ARG A 44 -6.94 -24.44 -4.21
C ARG A 44 -7.55 -25.38 -3.16
N LYS A 45 -6.76 -25.88 -2.22
CA LYS A 45 -7.25 -26.67 -1.07
C LYS A 45 -7.81 -25.77 0.03
N ASP A 46 -7.41 -24.52 0.04
CA ASP A 46 -7.89 -23.53 0.99
C ASP A 46 -9.25 -23.03 0.51
N GLU A 47 -10.26 -23.02 1.39
CA GLU A 47 -11.66 -22.71 1.02
C GLU A 47 -11.77 -21.36 0.30
N GLU A 48 -11.06 -20.36 0.80
CA GLU A 48 -11.04 -18.99 0.24
C GLU A 48 -10.40 -18.91 -1.15
N TRP A 49 -9.50 -19.85 -1.47
CA TRP A 49 -8.74 -19.91 -2.72
C TRP A 49 -9.20 -21.00 -3.69
N ARG A 50 -10.28 -21.70 -3.37
CA ARG A 50 -10.77 -22.85 -4.16
C ARG A 50 -11.02 -22.52 -5.63
N PHE A 51 -11.50 -21.31 -5.91
CA PHE A 51 -11.81 -20.84 -7.27
C PHE A 51 -10.74 -19.92 -7.86
N ALA A 52 -9.69 -19.61 -7.11
CA ALA A 52 -8.56 -18.80 -7.55
C ALA A 52 -7.36 -19.67 -7.92
N SER A 53 -6.51 -19.18 -8.80
CA SER A 53 -5.28 -19.86 -9.18
C SER A 53 -4.14 -18.87 -9.18
N LEU A 54 -3.07 -19.18 -8.42
CA LEU A 54 -1.82 -18.42 -8.45
C LEU A 54 -0.91 -18.80 -9.63
N GLY A 55 -1.33 -19.76 -10.47
CA GLY A 55 -0.52 -20.27 -11.57
C GLY A 55 -0.22 -19.26 -12.69
N HIS A 56 -0.86 -18.08 -12.65
CA HIS A 56 -0.58 -16.99 -13.60
C HIS A 56 0.28 -15.89 -12.95
N LEU A 57 0.52 -15.95 -11.64
CA LEU A 57 1.39 -15.00 -10.97
C LEU A 57 2.83 -15.48 -11.17
N ASP A 58 3.54 -14.74 -11.98
CA ASP A 58 4.97 -14.91 -12.16
C ASP A 58 5.69 -13.85 -11.34
N PHE A 59 6.47 -14.30 -10.36
CA PHE A 59 7.28 -13.44 -9.51
C PHE A 59 8.76 -13.46 -9.90
N GLU A 60 9.12 -14.17 -10.99
CA GLU A 60 10.49 -14.23 -11.47
C GLU A 60 10.92 -12.84 -11.98
N GLY A 61 12.04 -12.35 -11.47
CA GLY A 61 12.58 -11.05 -11.85
C GLY A 61 11.78 -9.83 -11.37
N VAL A 62 10.72 -10.03 -10.57
CA VAL A 62 9.95 -8.92 -10.01
C VAL A 62 10.73 -8.22 -8.91
N GLN A 63 10.82 -6.89 -8.99
CA GLN A 63 11.62 -6.05 -8.11
C GLN A 63 10.79 -4.92 -7.50
N LEU A 64 11.23 -4.44 -6.33
CA LEU A 64 10.73 -3.18 -5.79
C LEU A 64 11.20 -2.01 -6.65
N PRO A 65 10.41 -0.93 -6.77
CA PRO A 65 10.83 0.23 -7.51
C PRO A 65 12.09 0.85 -6.88
N SER A 66 12.97 1.37 -7.74
CA SER A 66 14.08 2.19 -7.25
C SER A 66 13.51 3.47 -6.60
N PRO A 67 14.06 3.93 -5.46
CA PRO A 67 13.62 5.17 -4.81
C PRO A 67 13.63 6.42 -5.70
N HIS A 68 14.31 6.37 -6.84
CA HIS A 68 14.44 7.47 -7.80
C HIS A 68 13.73 7.19 -9.14
N SER A 69 12.97 6.10 -9.24
CA SER A 69 12.22 5.82 -10.47
C SER A 69 10.97 6.72 -10.53
N MET A 70 11.19 7.98 -10.90
CA MET A 70 10.09 8.88 -11.26
C MET A 70 9.64 8.50 -12.68
N GLY A 71 8.64 7.65 -12.78
CA GLY A 71 7.94 7.42 -14.05
C GLY A 71 7.14 8.68 -14.44
N SER A 72 6.95 8.89 -15.74
CA SER A 72 5.98 9.86 -16.21
C SER A 72 4.61 9.21 -16.28
N HIS A 73 3.62 9.75 -15.61
CA HIS A 73 2.23 9.35 -15.84
C HIS A 73 1.50 10.40 -16.67
N ARG A 74 0.58 9.99 -17.50
CA ARG A 74 -0.43 10.90 -18.03
C ARG A 74 -1.47 11.07 -16.95
N GLY A 75 -1.70 12.33 -16.53
CA GLY A 75 -2.67 12.63 -15.48
C GLY A 75 -3.99 11.90 -15.73
N ALA A 76 -4.38 11.04 -14.81
CA ALA A 76 -5.68 10.41 -14.86
C ALA A 76 -6.77 11.48 -14.70
N SER A 77 -7.86 11.35 -15.44
CA SER A 77 -9.03 12.17 -15.20
C SER A 77 -9.63 11.72 -13.86
N GLY A 78 -9.57 12.56 -12.86
CA GLY A 78 -10.22 12.32 -11.57
C GLY A 78 -11.62 12.92 -11.53
N LEU A 79 -12.14 13.05 -10.32
CA LEU A 79 -13.43 13.67 -10.05
C LEU A 79 -13.36 15.18 -10.32
N GLU A 80 -14.48 15.76 -10.75
CA GLU A 80 -14.58 17.22 -10.96
C GLU A 80 -14.46 18.00 -9.65
N LYS A 81 -15.01 17.43 -8.56
CA LYS A 81 -14.94 17.98 -7.21
C LYS A 81 -14.17 17.04 -6.31
N ARG A 82 -13.21 17.59 -5.59
CA ARG A 82 -12.37 16.85 -4.64
C ARG A 82 -11.81 17.77 -3.58
N SER A 83 -11.68 17.27 -2.35
CA SER A 83 -11.02 17.98 -1.25
C SER A 83 -9.50 17.81 -1.27
N ALA A 84 -9.01 16.70 -1.81
CA ALA A 84 -7.57 16.49 -2.00
C ALA A 84 -7.31 15.53 -3.15
N ARG A 85 -6.11 15.65 -3.73
CA ARG A 85 -5.59 14.73 -4.75
C ARG A 85 -4.12 14.44 -4.48
N ILE A 86 -3.81 13.18 -4.38
CA ILE A 86 -2.46 12.68 -4.13
C ILE A 86 -2.12 11.64 -5.19
N GLY A 87 -0.97 11.76 -5.81
CA GLY A 87 -0.50 10.84 -6.85
C GLY A 87 0.85 10.24 -6.51
N PHE A 88 0.95 8.93 -6.65
CA PHE A 88 2.18 8.16 -6.53
C PHE A 88 2.54 7.51 -7.86
N VAL A 89 3.82 7.50 -8.18
CA VAL A 89 4.39 6.71 -9.26
C VAL A 89 5.43 5.78 -8.66
N ASN A 90 5.22 4.47 -8.74
CA ASN A 90 6.15 3.47 -8.21
C ASN A 90 6.59 3.77 -6.76
N ASP A 91 5.65 4.04 -5.86
CA ASP A 91 5.87 4.43 -4.46
C ASP A 91 6.45 5.85 -4.24
N GLY A 92 6.86 6.56 -5.28
CA GLY A 92 7.31 7.95 -5.20
C GLY A 92 6.13 8.93 -5.24
N LEU A 93 6.08 9.88 -4.30
CA LEU A 93 5.10 10.98 -4.34
C LEU A 93 5.37 11.85 -5.57
N ASN A 94 4.35 12.04 -6.41
CA ASN A 94 4.45 12.80 -7.65
C ASN A 94 3.55 14.04 -7.66
N GLU A 95 2.38 13.96 -7.04
CA GLU A 95 1.38 15.02 -7.01
C GLU A 95 0.76 15.12 -5.62
N GLN A 96 0.56 16.33 -5.11
CA GLN A 96 -0.16 16.54 -3.86
C GLN A 96 -0.87 17.91 -3.91
N GLU A 97 -2.19 17.86 -3.93
CA GLU A 97 -3.08 19.02 -3.79
C GLU A 97 -4.04 18.77 -2.62
N SER A 98 -4.27 19.76 -1.76
CA SER A 98 -5.15 19.60 -0.62
C SER A 98 -5.88 20.91 -0.33
N ASN A 99 -7.20 20.81 -0.12
CA ASN A 99 -8.08 21.86 0.38
C ASN A 99 -8.95 21.29 1.50
N LEU A 100 -8.32 20.56 2.41
CA LEU A 100 -8.97 19.94 3.56
C LEU A 100 -9.08 20.91 4.74
N PRO A 101 -10.03 20.68 5.66
CA PRO A 101 -10.04 21.36 6.95
C PRO A 101 -8.70 21.19 7.69
N GLU A 102 -8.27 22.23 8.43
CA GLU A 102 -6.96 22.23 9.12
C GLU A 102 -6.81 21.08 10.14
N GLU A 103 -7.92 20.62 10.68
CA GLU A 103 -7.94 19.51 11.66
C GLU A 103 -7.70 18.14 11.03
N VAL A 104 -7.87 18.02 9.72
CA VAL A 104 -7.70 16.74 8.99
C VAL A 104 -6.23 16.54 8.65
N ILE A 105 -5.69 15.41 9.09
CA ILE A 105 -4.36 14.98 8.65
C ILE A 105 -4.51 14.14 7.37
N CYS A 106 -3.88 14.56 6.30
CA CYS A 106 -3.84 13.81 5.03
C CYS A 106 -2.42 13.92 4.47
N LEU A 107 -1.60 12.93 4.79
CA LEU A 107 -0.16 12.94 4.51
C LEU A 107 0.28 11.62 3.86
N PRO A 108 1.28 11.66 2.97
CA PRO A 108 2.00 10.45 2.59
C PRO A 108 2.47 9.69 3.84
N LEU A 109 2.38 8.37 3.82
CA LEU A 109 2.67 7.53 5.00
C LEU A 109 4.04 7.83 5.60
N ARG A 110 5.07 8.04 4.79
CA ARG A 110 6.43 8.37 5.28
C ARG A 110 6.47 9.70 6.04
N GLU A 111 5.78 10.70 5.53
CA GLU A 111 5.68 12.01 6.19
C GLU A 111 4.87 11.91 7.50
N ALA A 112 3.80 11.11 7.50
CA ALA A 112 3.03 10.84 8.71
C ALA A 112 3.83 10.08 9.77
N LEU A 113 4.68 9.14 9.39
CA LEU A 113 5.60 8.43 10.30
C LEU A 113 6.64 9.36 10.93
N GLU A 114 7.04 10.42 10.24
CA GLU A 114 7.95 11.44 10.76
C GLU A 114 7.24 12.44 11.68
N LYS A 115 6.07 12.96 11.25
CA LYS A 115 5.36 14.05 11.95
C LYS A 115 4.42 13.58 13.04
N HIS A 116 3.82 12.39 12.88
CA HIS A 116 2.79 11.84 13.77
C HIS A 116 3.04 10.35 14.12
N PRO A 117 4.28 9.97 14.53
CA PRO A 117 4.66 8.56 14.68
C PRO A 117 3.76 7.79 15.65
N ASP A 118 3.41 8.40 16.79
CA ASP A 118 2.60 7.74 17.83
C ASP A 118 1.16 7.51 17.35
N LEU A 119 0.58 8.47 16.61
CA LEU A 119 -0.76 8.36 16.07
C LEU A 119 -0.83 7.27 14.99
N VAL A 120 0.16 7.22 14.10
CA VAL A 120 0.24 6.14 13.10
C VAL A 120 0.41 4.80 13.80
N GLN A 121 1.29 4.69 14.80
CA GLN A 121 1.55 3.45 15.54
C GLN A 121 0.29 2.89 16.22
N GLN A 122 -0.58 3.78 16.70
CA GLN A 122 -1.81 3.40 17.37
C GLN A 122 -2.73 2.57 16.47
N TYR A 123 -2.75 2.84 15.15
CA TYR A 123 -3.70 2.24 14.22
C TYR A 123 -3.06 1.35 13.16
N PHE A 124 -1.75 1.52 12.89
CA PHE A 124 -1.06 0.82 11.82
C PHE A 124 -1.17 -0.71 11.97
N MET A 125 -1.81 -1.35 11.01
CA MET A 125 -2.00 -2.80 10.91
C MET A 125 -2.54 -3.47 12.20
N LYS A 126 -3.40 -2.77 12.96
CA LYS A 126 -4.02 -3.32 14.18
C LYS A 126 -5.22 -4.23 13.88
N SER A 127 -5.86 -4.04 12.76
CA SER A 127 -6.91 -4.95 12.28
C SER A 127 -6.27 -6.11 11.54
N GLY A 128 -6.65 -7.33 11.88
CA GLY A 128 -6.20 -8.51 11.15
C GLY A 128 -6.74 -8.50 9.71
N CYS A 129 -5.99 -9.09 8.79
CA CYS A 129 -6.44 -9.30 7.42
C CYS A 129 -7.67 -10.21 7.42
N GLN A 130 -8.80 -9.72 6.96
CA GLN A 130 -10.05 -10.46 6.89
C GLN A 130 -10.32 -11.04 5.50
N LEU A 131 -9.66 -10.52 4.48
CA LEU A 131 -9.79 -10.93 3.09
C LEU A 131 -8.42 -11.31 2.52
N GLY A 132 -8.40 -12.26 1.61
CA GLY A 132 -7.18 -12.68 0.92
C GLY A 132 -6.38 -13.71 1.71
N SER A 133 -5.06 -13.66 1.58
CA SER A 133 -4.13 -14.64 2.16
C SER A 133 -3.29 -14.02 3.27
N ALA A 134 -3.22 -14.68 4.42
CA ALA A 134 -2.30 -14.30 5.49
C ALA A 134 -0.84 -14.22 5.01
N LYS A 135 -0.44 -15.08 4.05
CA LYS A 135 0.88 -15.05 3.40
C LYS A 135 1.12 -13.74 2.67
N PHE A 136 0.15 -13.30 1.85
CA PHE A 136 0.28 -12.04 1.11
C PHE A 136 0.13 -10.81 2.00
N ALA A 137 -0.67 -10.89 3.06
CA ALA A 137 -0.73 -9.83 4.06
C ALA A 137 0.61 -9.65 4.78
N ALA A 138 1.29 -10.75 5.11
CA ALA A 138 2.62 -10.73 5.69
C ALA A 138 3.67 -10.17 4.72
N LEU A 139 3.60 -10.51 3.43
CA LEU A 139 4.45 -9.94 2.38
C LEU A 139 4.23 -8.43 2.24
N HIS A 140 2.96 -8.00 2.24
CA HIS A 140 2.61 -6.58 2.24
C HIS A 140 3.21 -5.86 3.45
N GLN A 141 3.03 -6.39 4.66
CA GLN A 141 3.60 -5.82 5.87
C GLN A 141 5.13 -5.72 5.81
N ALA A 142 5.80 -6.71 5.24
CA ALA A 142 7.26 -6.72 5.09
C ALA A 142 7.77 -5.62 4.17
N HIS A 143 7.07 -5.38 3.06
CA HIS A 143 7.56 -4.49 2.01
C HIS A 143 6.88 -3.13 1.95
N VAL A 144 5.89 -2.85 2.80
CA VAL A 144 5.24 -1.54 2.85
C VAL A 144 6.27 -0.41 3.02
N SER A 145 6.22 0.56 2.11
CA SER A 145 7.15 1.70 2.09
C SER A 145 6.49 3.02 1.73
N SER A 146 5.27 2.96 1.17
CA SER A 146 4.50 4.11 0.68
C SER A 146 3.02 3.98 1.02
N GLY A 147 2.24 4.95 0.60
CA GLY A 147 0.80 5.03 0.80
C GLY A 147 0.39 6.30 1.51
N MET A 148 -0.81 6.28 2.10
CA MET A 148 -1.41 7.46 2.74
C MET A 148 -1.77 7.21 4.19
N PHE A 149 -1.68 8.26 4.98
CA PHE A 149 -2.28 8.35 6.30
C PHE A 149 -3.32 9.47 6.29
N ILE A 150 -4.58 9.13 6.57
CA ILE A 150 -5.70 10.05 6.65
C ILE A 150 -6.32 9.91 8.04
N TYR A 151 -6.36 11.01 8.78
CA TYR A 151 -7.02 11.06 10.08
C TYR A 151 -8.05 12.20 10.09
N VAL A 152 -9.30 11.86 10.33
CA VAL A 152 -10.42 12.80 10.40
C VAL A 152 -10.94 12.80 11.84
N PRO A 153 -10.77 13.90 12.59
CA PRO A 153 -11.19 13.99 13.98
C PRO A 153 -12.70 13.87 14.19
N ASP A 154 -13.11 13.71 15.45
CA ASP A 154 -14.53 13.63 15.85
C ASP A 154 -15.35 14.80 15.30
N GLY A 155 -16.48 14.46 14.68
CA GLY A 155 -17.45 15.42 14.17
C GLY A 155 -17.06 16.16 12.89
N VAL A 156 -15.87 15.93 12.35
CA VAL A 156 -15.42 16.60 11.12
C VAL A 156 -15.99 15.88 9.89
N VAL A 157 -16.55 16.66 8.97
CA VAL A 157 -17.09 16.17 7.70
C VAL A 157 -16.23 16.72 6.56
N VAL A 158 -15.65 15.82 5.77
CA VAL A 158 -14.97 16.13 4.51
C VAL A 158 -16.00 15.98 3.39
N GLU A 159 -16.48 17.10 2.85
CA GLU A 159 -17.62 17.13 1.93
C GLU A 159 -17.31 16.46 0.58
N ASP A 160 -16.18 16.84 -0.03
CA ASP A 160 -15.76 16.29 -1.31
C ASP A 160 -14.72 15.18 -1.12
N PRO A 161 -14.64 14.21 -2.03
CA PRO A 161 -13.73 13.07 -1.89
C PRO A 161 -12.25 13.45 -1.85
N ILE A 162 -11.47 12.60 -1.19
CA ILE A 162 -10.01 12.54 -1.29
C ILE A 162 -9.67 11.51 -2.36
N GLU A 163 -8.92 11.90 -3.39
CA GLU A 163 -8.45 11.02 -4.44
C GLU A 163 -6.99 10.63 -4.22
N ILE A 164 -6.71 9.34 -4.31
CA ILE A 164 -5.36 8.79 -4.26
C ILE A 164 -5.12 8.02 -5.56
N PHE A 165 -4.02 8.30 -6.24
CA PHE A 165 -3.61 7.62 -7.46
C PHE A 165 -2.32 6.85 -7.23
N HIS A 166 -2.35 5.55 -7.49
CA HIS A 166 -1.17 4.70 -7.54
C HIS A 166 -0.93 4.29 -8.99
N TRP A 167 0.13 4.83 -9.56
CA TRP A 167 0.54 4.53 -10.93
C TRP A 167 1.75 3.62 -10.93
N LEU A 168 1.62 2.45 -11.55
CA LEU A 168 2.71 1.50 -11.72
C LEU A 168 3.29 1.65 -13.13
N SER A 169 4.56 2.04 -13.23
CA SER A 169 5.27 2.26 -14.48
C SER A 169 6.54 1.42 -14.54
N GLY A 170 6.71 0.71 -15.64
CA GLY A 170 7.84 -0.18 -15.90
C GLY A 170 7.47 -1.66 -15.85
N ASP A 171 8.40 -2.49 -16.35
CA ASP A 171 8.23 -3.93 -16.38
C ASP A 171 8.78 -4.58 -15.10
N HIS A 172 8.15 -5.65 -14.65
CA HIS A 172 8.59 -6.44 -13.48
C HIS A 172 8.73 -5.62 -12.18
N ILE A 173 7.89 -4.60 -12.01
CA ILE A 173 7.83 -3.78 -10.79
C ILE A 173 6.63 -4.19 -9.95
N ILE A 174 6.84 -4.31 -8.64
CA ILE A 174 5.78 -4.51 -7.65
C ILE A 174 5.85 -3.44 -6.57
N THR A 175 4.70 -2.94 -6.13
CA THR A 175 4.58 -1.95 -5.05
C THR A 175 3.66 -2.47 -3.95
N PHE A 176 3.85 -1.98 -2.73
CA PHE A 176 3.05 -2.35 -1.56
C PHE A 176 2.55 -1.09 -0.84
N PRO A 177 1.73 -0.26 -1.51
CA PRO A 177 1.18 0.92 -0.88
C PRO A 177 0.19 0.56 0.22
N HIS A 178 0.13 1.38 1.29
CA HIS A 178 -0.77 1.17 2.41
C HIS A 178 -1.53 2.46 2.73
N SER A 179 -2.83 2.48 2.48
CA SER A 179 -3.70 3.58 2.84
C SER A 179 -4.35 3.31 4.19
N LEU A 180 -3.95 4.06 5.21
CA LEU A 180 -4.50 4.01 6.56
C LEU A 180 -5.48 5.16 6.76
N VAL A 181 -6.77 4.85 6.85
CA VAL A 181 -7.83 5.84 7.08
C VAL A 181 -8.41 5.64 8.48
N VAL A 182 -8.33 6.67 9.29
CA VAL A 182 -8.84 6.69 10.67
C VAL A 182 -9.87 7.81 10.79
N THR A 183 -11.08 7.45 11.22
CA THR A 183 -12.16 8.41 11.46
C THR A 183 -12.54 8.42 12.94
N GLY A 184 -12.68 9.61 13.49
CA GLY A 184 -13.24 9.82 14.81
C GLY A 184 -14.75 9.60 14.85
N LYS A 185 -15.33 9.78 16.03
CA LYS A 185 -16.76 9.64 16.23
C LYS A 185 -17.53 10.69 15.42
N ASP A 186 -18.58 10.26 14.70
CA ASP A 186 -19.42 11.11 13.86
C ASP A 186 -18.65 11.87 12.74
N ALA A 187 -17.43 11.44 12.43
CA ALA A 187 -16.65 11.95 11.30
C ALA A 187 -17.06 11.30 9.98
N GLN A 188 -16.92 12.05 8.86
CA GLN A 188 -17.25 11.54 7.53
C GLN A 188 -16.17 11.91 6.52
N VAL A 189 -15.76 10.95 5.72
CA VAL A 189 -14.84 11.13 4.59
C VAL A 189 -15.13 10.10 3.51
N THR A 190 -14.98 10.50 2.26
CA THR A 190 -14.95 9.60 1.12
C THR A 190 -13.54 9.56 0.57
N VAL A 191 -12.97 8.37 0.45
CA VAL A 191 -11.65 8.15 -0.17
C VAL A 191 -11.85 7.31 -1.42
N VAL A 192 -11.26 7.76 -2.52
CA VAL A 192 -11.26 7.02 -3.79
C VAL A 192 -9.82 6.72 -4.14
N ASP A 193 -9.49 5.44 -4.14
CA ASP A 193 -8.13 4.94 -4.36
C ASP A 193 -8.06 4.28 -5.75
N TYR A 194 -7.23 4.84 -6.65
CA TYR A 194 -7.09 4.41 -8.03
C TYR A 194 -5.75 3.68 -8.20
N PHE A 195 -5.82 2.46 -8.72
CA PHE A 195 -4.65 1.69 -9.11
C PHE A 195 -4.60 1.57 -10.63
N GLN A 196 -3.54 2.08 -11.21
CA GLN A 196 -3.36 2.14 -12.66
C GLN A 196 -1.95 1.70 -13.03
N SER A 197 -1.79 1.23 -14.26
CA SER A 197 -0.49 0.84 -14.79
C SER A 197 -0.33 1.25 -16.25
N ASP A 198 0.90 1.31 -16.74
CA ASP A 198 1.20 1.47 -18.15
C ASP A 198 0.64 0.28 -18.95
N THR A 199 0.38 0.51 -20.23
CA THR A 199 -0.09 -0.53 -21.15
C THR A 199 0.92 -1.66 -21.23
N GLY A 200 0.57 -2.81 -20.70
CA GLY A 200 1.43 -4.01 -20.63
C GLY A 200 1.71 -4.47 -19.20
N ALA A 201 1.59 -3.59 -18.22
CA ALA A 201 1.63 -4.00 -16.82
C ALA A 201 0.28 -4.58 -16.37
N VAL A 202 0.31 -5.63 -15.59
CA VAL A 202 -0.90 -6.22 -14.99
C VAL A 202 -1.00 -5.73 -13.56
N SER A 203 -2.08 -5.01 -13.25
CA SER A 203 -2.37 -4.58 -11.88
C SER A 203 -3.24 -5.61 -11.18
N TYR A 204 -2.77 -6.16 -10.08
CA TYR A 204 -3.58 -6.96 -9.18
C TYR A 204 -3.89 -6.13 -7.94
N THR A 205 -5.16 -5.74 -7.78
CA THR A 205 -5.64 -5.07 -6.59
C THR A 205 -6.21 -6.10 -5.63
N HIS A 206 -5.66 -6.17 -4.43
CA HIS A 206 -6.34 -6.78 -3.30
C HIS A 206 -6.96 -5.66 -2.47
N LEU A 207 -8.29 -5.65 -2.40
CA LEU A 207 -9.01 -4.85 -1.43
C LEU A 207 -8.91 -5.58 -0.09
N THR A 208 -8.26 -5.00 0.87
CA THR A 208 -8.22 -5.46 2.27
C THR A 208 -9.26 -4.72 3.09
#